data_9a1bd96850c816b11646b7d4147948b4
#
_entry.id   9a1bd96850c816b11646b7d4147948b4
#
_cell.length_a   1.000
_cell.length_b   1.000
_cell.length_c   1.000
_cell.angle_alpha   90.00
_cell.angle_beta   90.00
_cell.angle_gamma   90.00
#
_symmetry.space_group_name_H-M   'P 1'
#
loop_
_entity.id
_entity.type
_entity.pdbx_description
1 polymer ?
#
loop_
_entity_poly.entity_id
_entity_poly.type
_entity_poly.pdbx_seq_one_letter_code
_entity_poly.pdbx_strand_id
1 'polypeptide(L)'
;AAGIPQAKWLGFNKYEYDKNPEEYNKKAEDYLGFPIFVKPANAGSSVGVTKAVDADTLKKAIDKAFKEDSKIVLEEGVDGMEVECAVLGNEEPIASICGEIVPCNDFYDYEAKYINPSSELHIPARLPQEKIEEVRTAACNAYKALGCSGLARVDFFVRHSDGKVMLNEPNTIPGFTSISMYPKMFAASGIPYGELIDRLLTFAMEKWGK
;
A
#
# COMPACT_ATOMS: atom_id res chain seq x y z
N ALA A 1 -10.90 12.67 -3.07
CA ALA A 1 -10.88 14.12 -3.36
C ALA A 1 -9.76 14.47 -4.34
N ALA A 2 -8.59 13.84 -4.24
CA ALA A 2 -7.44 14.12 -5.13
C ALA A 2 -7.50 13.43 -6.51
N GLY A 3 -8.52 12.62 -6.77
CA GLY A 3 -8.71 11.95 -8.06
C GLY A 3 -7.73 10.81 -8.34
N ILE A 4 -7.00 10.32 -7.33
CA ILE A 4 -6.07 9.21 -7.48
C ILE A 4 -6.87 7.91 -7.51
N PRO A 5 -6.71 7.06 -8.55
CA PRO A 5 -7.41 5.78 -8.64
C PRO A 5 -7.05 4.86 -7.48
N GLN A 6 -8.04 4.18 -6.93
CA GLN A 6 -7.92 3.20 -5.86
C GLN A 6 -8.78 1.98 -6.17
N ALA A 7 -8.58 0.89 -5.47
CA ALA A 7 -9.52 -0.22 -5.41
C ALA A 7 -10.86 0.25 -4.83
N LYS A 8 -11.96 -0.40 -5.20
CA LYS A 8 -13.23 -0.18 -4.51
C LYS A 8 -13.09 -0.63 -3.07
N TRP A 9 -13.69 0.11 -2.16
CA TRP A 9 -13.62 -0.22 -0.74
C TRP A 9 -14.90 0.14 0.02
N LEU A 10 -15.09 -0.52 1.16
CA LEU A 10 -16.12 -0.23 2.15
C LEU A 10 -15.47 -0.20 3.54
N GLY A 11 -15.92 0.72 4.38
CA GLY A 11 -15.53 0.76 5.79
C GLY A 11 -16.69 0.38 6.69
N PHE A 12 -16.48 -0.51 7.65
CA PHE A 12 -17.48 -0.93 8.63
C PHE A 12 -16.97 -0.70 10.05
N ASN A 13 -17.85 -0.18 10.90
CA ASN A 13 -17.64 -0.18 12.34
C ASN A 13 -18.38 -1.36 12.96
N LYS A 14 -17.78 -2.02 13.94
CA LYS A 14 -18.34 -3.20 14.59
C LYS A 14 -19.74 -2.97 15.13
N TYR A 15 -19.96 -1.82 15.78
CA TYR A 15 -21.27 -1.47 16.33
C TYR A 15 -22.39 -1.39 15.28
N GLU A 16 -22.10 -0.90 14.09
CA GLU A 16 -23.06 -0.80 13.00
C GLU A 16 -23.28 -2.18 12.34
N TYR A 17 -22.20 -2.89 12.11
CA TYR A 17 -22.23 -4.24 11.53
C TYR A 17 -23.05 -5.21 12.39
N ASP A 18 -22.84 -5.23 13.72
CA ASP A 18 -23.55 -6.13 14.65
C ASP A 18 -25.08 -5.95 14.66
N LYS A 19 -25.58 -4.81 14.17
CA LYS A 19 -27.05 -4.57 14.06
C LYS A 19 -27.69 -5.34 12.91
N ASN A 20 -26.99 -5.50 11.80
CA ASN A 20 -27.51 -6.19 10.63
C ASN A 20 -26.37 -6.80 9.77
N PRO A 21 -25.67 -7.84 10.25
CA PRO A 21 -24.52 -8.42 9.56
C PRO A 21 -24.84 -8.89 8.13
N GLU A 22 -26.04 -9.42 7.89
CA GLU A 22 -26.42 -9.94 6.57
C GLU A 22 -26.52 -8.81 5.52
N GLU A 23 -27.03 -7.64 5.89
CA GLU A 23 -27.09 -6.48 5.00
C GLU A 23 -25.69 -5.99 4.61
N TYR A 24 -24.78 -5.90 5.60
CA TYR A 24 -23.40 -5.46 5.35
C TYR A 24 -22.61 -6.46 4.50
N ASN A 25 -22.78 -7.77 4.74
CA ASN A 25 -22.16 -8.81 3.93
C ASN A 25 -22.67 -8.74 2.48
N LYS A 26 -23.98 -8.68 2.29
CA LYS A 26 -24.57 -8.54 0.97
C LYS A 26 -24.11 -7.28 0.26
N LYS A 27 -24.05 -6.14 0.94
CA LYS A 27 -23.55 -4.88 0.38
C LYS A 27 -22.09 -5.02 -0.09
N ALA A 28 -21.25 -5.73 0.66
CA ALA A 28 -19.86 -5.96 0.29
C ALA A 28 -19.77 -6.85 -0.95
N GLU A 29 -20.51 -7.96 -1.00
CA GLU A 29 -20.56 -8.85 -2.15
C GLU A 29 -21.04 -8.15 -3.43
N ASP A 30 -22.16 -7.43 -3.34
CA ASP A 30 -22.78 -6.76 -4.49
C ASP A 30 -21.89 -5.62 -5.04
N TYR A 31 -21.15 -4.92 -4.17
CA TYR A 31 -20.36 -3.76 -4.57
C TYR A 31 -18.92 -4.08 -4.96
N LEU A 32 -18.27 -4.99 -4.21
CA LEU A 32 -16.85 -5.29 -4.41
C LEU A 32 -16.62 -6.48 -5.35
N GLY A 33 -17.48 -7.50 -5.25
CA GLY A 33 -17.25 -8.79 -5.91
C GLY A 33 -16.11 -9.57 -5.26
N PHE A 34 -16.06 -10.90 -5.49
CA PHE A 34 -14.96 -11.71 -4.97
C PHE A 34 -13.77 -11.76 -5.94
N PRO A 35 -12.53 -11.89 -5.41
CA PRO A 35 -12.17 -11.96 -3.99
C PRO A 35 -12.22 -10.60 -3.29
N ILE A 36 -12.54 -10.62 -1.98
CA ILE A 36 -12.57 -9.45 -1.11
C ILE A 36 -11.45 -9.56 -0.07
N PHE A 37 -10.65 -8.50 0.08
CA PHE A 37 -9.68 -8.41 1.17
C PHE A 37 -10.29 -7.67 2.36
N VAL A 38 -10.29 -8.32 3.52
CA VAL A 38 -10.79 -7.75 4.78
C VAL A 38 -9.60 -7.41 5.67
N LYS A 39 -9.54 -6.15 6.11
CA LYS A 39 -8.40 -5.58 6.86
C LYS A 39 -8.89 -4.89 8.13
N PRO A 40 -8.24 -5.05 9.30
CA PRO A 40 -8.40 -4.11 10.42
C PRO A 40 -7.94 -2.71 9.99
N ALA A 41 -8.66 -1.65 10.38
CA ALA A 41 -8.36 -0.29 9.89
C ALA A 41 -7.08 0.31 10.47
N ASN A 42 -6.68 -0.08 11.69
CA ASN A 42 -5.53 0.48 12.41
C ASN A 42 -4.42 -0.54 12.66
N ALA A 43 -4.43 -1.69 11.97
CA ALA A 43 -3.35 -2.67 12.03
C ALA A 43 -2.36 -2.47 10.87
N GLY A 44 -1.08 -2.73 11.14
CA GLY A 44 0.00 -2.70 10.15
C GLY A 44 0.52 -4.09 9.79
N SER A 45 1.48 -4.15 8.86
CA SER A 45 2.22 -5.38 8.50
C SER A 45 1.34 -6.58 8.14
N SER A 46 0.20 -6.34 7.51
CA SER A 46 -0.77 -7.37 7.10
C SER A 46 -1.37 -8.20 8.25
N VAL A 47 -1.23 -7.75 9.51
CA VAL A 47 -1.84 -8.43 10.67
C VAL A 47 -3.35 -8.38 10.55
N GLY A 48 -4.01 -9.54 10.64
CA GLY A 48 -5.47 -9.65 10.57
C GLY A 48 -6.06 -9.54 9.16
N VAL A 49 -5.26 -9.27 8.13
CA VAL A 49 -5.72 -9.25 6.73
C VAL A 49 -6.11 -10.67 6.30
N THR A 50 -7.25 -10.78 5.61
CA THR A 50 -7.75 -12.07 5.13
C THR A 50 -8.41 -11.90 3.75
N LYS A 51 -8.08 -12.80 2.81
CA LYS A 51 -8.71 -12.90 1.49
C LYS A 51 -9.96 -13.79 1.60
N ALA A 52 -11.11 -13.25 1.25
CA ALA A 52 -12.37 -13.98 1.16
C ALA A 52 -12.70 -14.26 -0.31
N VAL A 53 -13.07 -15.49 -0.63
CA VAL A 53 -13.34 -15.94 -2.00
C VAL A 53 -14.82 -16.26 -2.23
N ASP A 54 -15.61 -16.29 -1.16
CA ASP A 54 -17.05 -16.54 -1.15
C ASP A 54 -17.70 -15.94 0.12
N ALA A 55 -19.02 -16.04 0.24
CA ALA A 55 -19.80 -15.51 1.35
C ALA A 55 -19.41 -16.11 2.72
N ASP A 56 -19.12 -17.42 2.76
CA ASP A 56 -18.75 -18.10 4.00
C ASP A 56 -17.39 -17.67 4.52
N THR A 57 -16.42 -17.51 3.62
CA THR A 57 -15.08 -17.00 3.95
C THR A 57 -15.10 -15.52 4.28
N LEU A 58 -15.99 -14.73 3.65
CA LEU A 58 -16.16 -13.30 3.95
C LEU A 58 -16.61 -13.09 5.41
N LYS A 59 -17.62 -13.84 5.85
CA LYS A 59 -18.10 -13.76 7.23
C LYS A 59 -16.99 -14.07 8.23
N LYS A 60 -16.24 -15.16 8.00
CA LYS A 60 -15.11 -15.56 8.86
C LYS A 60 -13.99 -14.50 8.87
N ALA A 61 -13.72 -13.89 7.72
CA ALA A 61 -12.72 -12.82 7.59
C ALA A 61 -13.12 -11.56 8.37
N ILE A 62 -14.39 -11.16 8.30
CA ILE A 62 -14.95 -10.03 9.05
C ILE A 62 -14.89 -10.29 10.56
N ASP A 63 -15.33 -11.49 11.00
CA ASP A 63 -15.27 -11.88 12.41
C ASP A 63 -13.82 -11.88 12.94
N LYS A 64 -12.86 -12.30 12.12
CA LYS A 64 -11.44 -12.28 12.46
C LYS A 64 -10.91 -10.85 12.57
N ALA A 65 -11.19 -9.99 11.59
CA ALA A 65 -10.72 -8.61 11.56
C ALA A 65 -11.30 -7.78 12.72
N PHE A 66 -12.55 -8.01 13.11
CA PHE A 66 -13.16 -7.36 14.29
C PHE A 66 -12.63 -7.84 15.65
N LYS A 67 -11.80 -8.88 15.70
CA LYS A 67 -11.05 -9.22 16.92
C LYS A 67 -9.83 -8.33 17.12
N GLU A 68 -9.28 -7.82 16.01
CA GLU A 68 -8.09 -6.97 16.02
C GLU A 68 -8.45 -5.47 16.12
N ASP A 69 -9.60 -5.05 15.55
CA ASP A 69 -10.00 -3.65 15.51
C ASP A 69 -11.53 -3.50 15.50
N SER A 70 -12.03 -2.42 16.09
CA SER A 70 -13.45 -2.05 16.04
C SER A 70 -13.90 -1.48 14.68
N LYS A 71 -12.97 -1.15 13.81
CA LYS A 71 -13.18 -0.68 12.44
C LYS A 71 -12.42 -1.54 11.46
N ILE A 72 -13.09 -1.94 10.39
CA ILE A 72 -12.49 -2.74 9.32
C ILE A 72 -12.69 -2.06 7.96
N VAL A 73 -11.80 -2.39 7.03
CA VAL A 73 -11.88 -1.99 5.63
C VAL A 73 -11.95 -3.25 4.78
N LEU A 74 -12.89 -3.26 3.84
CA LEU A 74 -13.04 -4.29 2.84
C LEU A 74 -12.68 -3.71 1.48
N GLU A 75 -11.86 -4.42 0.71
CA GLU A 75 -11.40 -3.96 -0.61
C GLU A 75 -11.61 -5.03 -1.66
N GLU A 76 -11.94 -4.61 -2.90
CA GLU A 76 -11.94 -5.54 -4.04
C GLU A 76 -10.54 -6.11 -4.26
N GLY A 77 -10.44 -7.38 -4.62
CA GLY A 77 -9.17 -7.96 -5.00
C GLY A 77 -8.72 -7.43 -6.37
N VAL A 78 -7.57 -6.78 -6.41
CA VAL A 78 -6.96 -6.30 -7.66
C VAL A 78 -6.00 -7.35 -8.19
N ASP A 79 -6.29 -7.89 -9.37
CA ASP A 79 -5.34 -8.72 -10.12
C ASP A 79 -4.34 -7.82 -10.83
N GLY A 80 -3.14 -7.69 -10.26
CA GLY A 80 -2.14 -6.74 -10.73
C GLY A 80 -0.77 -6.95 -10.13
N MET A 81 0.22 -6.29 -10.71
CA MET A 81 1.58 -6.23 -10.21
C MET A 81 1.65 -5.29 -9.00
N GLU A 82 2.28 -5.74 -7.91
CA GLU A 82 2.56 -4.90 -6.74
C GLU A 82 3.82 -4.06 -7.00
N VAL A 83 3.67 -2.75 -6.92
CA VAL A 83 4.74 -1.78 -7.23
C VAL A 83 4.86 -0.77 -6.10
N GLU A 84 6.08 -0.60 -5.62
CA GLU A 84 6.42 0.39 -4.61
C GLU A 84 7.18 1.58 -5.23
N CYS A 85 6.92 2.78 -4.73
CA CYS A 85 7.65 4.00 -5.10
C CYS A 85 8.01 4.80 -3.85
N ALA A 86 9.30 5.08 -3.67
CA ALA A 86 9.79 5.91 -2.57
C ALA A 86 9.66 7.40 -2.94
N VAL A 87 9.15 8.20 -2.02
CA VAL A 87 9.01 9.65 -2.18
C VAL A 87 9.79 10.36 -1.08
N LEU A 88 10.51 11.42 -1.46
CA LEU A 88 11.42 12.19 -0.60
C LEU A 88 11.21 13.68 -0.81
N GLY A 89 11.03 14.45 0.25
CA GLY A 89 10.97 15.92 0.22
C GLY A 89 9.84 16.53 1.03
N ASN A 90 9.79 17.84 1.05
CA ASN A 90 8.72 18.61 1.66
C ASN A 90 7.73 19.10 0.58
N GLU A 91 7.81 20.39 0.17
CA GLU A 91 6.86 21.00 -0.76
C GLU A 91 7.00 20.48 -2.21
N GLU A 92 8.23 20.18 -2.63
CA GLU A 92 8.54 19.65 -3.96
C GLU A 92 9.15 18.24 -3.87
N PRO A 93 8.33 17.22 -3.55
CA PRO A 93 8.84 15.88 -3.39
C PRO A 93 9.28 15.26 -4.72
N ILE A 94 10.34 14.47 -4.63
CA ILE A 94 10.85 13.64 -5.72
C ILE A 94 10.50 12.18 -5.51
N ALA A 95 10.21 11.46 -6.59
CA ALA A 95 9.97 10.02 -6.59
C ALA A 95 11.20 9.26 -7.08
N SER A 96 11.53 8.17 -6.41
CA SER A 96 12.56 7.21 -6.85
C SER A 96 12.15 6.47 -8.12
N ILE A 97 13.05 5.63 -8.64
CA ILE A 97 12.66 4.53 -9.52
C ILE A 97 11.72 3.58 -8.75
N CYS A 98 10.78 2.94 -9.47
CA CYS A 98 9.85 2.00 -8.86
C CYS A 98 10.48 0.62 -8.62
N GLY A 99 10.07 -0.03 -7.54
CA GLY A 99 10.38 -1.42 -7.27
C GLY A 99 9.14 -2.31 -7.40
N GLU A 100 9.30 -3.53 -7.86
CA GLU A 100 8.26 -4.54 -7.95
C GLU A 100 8.48 -5.58 -6.87
N ILE A 101 7.39 -6.02 -6.24
CA ILE A 101 7.36 -7.15 -5.32
C ILE A 101 6.61 -8.29 -5.99
N VAL A 102 7.27 -9.45 -6.11
CA VAL A 102 6.63 -10.69 -6.54
C VAL A 102 6.44 -11.56 -5.30
N PRO A 103 5.20 -11.66 -4.79
CA PRO A 103 4.92 -12.50 -3.62
C PRO A 103 5.22 -13.97 -3.92
N CYS A 104 5.76 -14.66 -2.95
CA CYS A 104 5.98 -16.12 -3.06
C CYS A 104 4.71 -16.95 -2.86
N ASN A 105 3.64 -16.34 -2.32
CA ASN A 105 2.33 -16.95 -2.09
C ASN A 105 1.26 -16.13 -2.81
N ASP A 106 0.03 -16.66 -2.89
CA ASP A 106 -1.15 -15.96 -3.45
C ASP A 106 -1.42 -14.58 -2.84
N PHE A 107 -0.70 -14.23 -1.77
CA PHE A 107 -0.86 -12.99 -1.04
C PHE A 107 0.42 -12.67 -0.23
N TYR A 108 0.86 -11.40 -0.27
CA TYR A 108 2.04 -10.90 0.45
C TYR A 108 1.69 -10.63 1.92
N ASP A 109 1.62 -11.70 2.71
CA ASP A 109 1.29 -11.65 4.13
C ASP A 109 2.53 -11.38 5.02
N TYR A 110 2.30 -11.39 6.36
CA TYR A 110 3.36 -11.17 7.34
C TYR A 110 4.49 -12.21 7.23
N GLU A 111 4.16 -13.47 6.96
CA GLU A 111 5.17 -14.53 6.81
C GLU A 111 6.03 -14.32 5.56
N ALA A 112 5.43 -13.93 4.45
CA ALA A 112 6.15 -13.60 3.22
C ALA A 112 7.03 -12.34 3.36
N LYS A 113 6.62 -11.38 4.23
CA LYS A 113 7.38 -10.14 4.47
C LYS A 113 8.61 -10.33 5.37
N TYR A 114 8.53 -11.18 6.40
CA TYR A 114 9.50 -11.19 7.49
C TYR A 114 10.09 -12.56 7.82
N ILE A 115 9.41 -13.64 7.50
CA ILE A 115 9.80 -15.00 7.92
C ILE A 115 10.36 -15.80 6.74
N ASN A 116 9.76 -15.69 5.57
CA ASN A 116 10.18 -16.45 4.39
C ASN A 116 10.61 -15.48 3.27
N PRO A 117 11.92 -15.17 3.13
CA PRO A 117 12.43 -14.17 2.17
C PRO A 117 12.41 -14.66 0.71
N SER A 118 11.49 -15.54 0.35
CA SER A 118 11.37 -16.07 -1.02
C SER A 118 10.63 -15.14 -1.99
N SER A 119 10.11 -13.98 -1.52
CA SER A 119 9.57 -12.95 -2.41
C SER A 119 10.70 -12.35 -3.26
N GLU A 120 10.48 -12.28 -4.56
CA GLU A 120 11.45 -11.65 -5.48
C GLU A 120 11.21 -10.13 -5.50
N LEU A 121 12.33 -9.38 -5.46
CA LEU A 121 12.34 -7.92 -5.54
C LEU A 121 13.05 -7.49 -6.80
N HIS A 122 12.37 -6.71 -7.65
CA HIS A 122 12.97 -6.17 -8.88
C HIS A 122 13.06 -4.65 -8.80
N ILE A 123 14.27 -4.10 -8.86
CA ILE A 123 14.53 -2.65 -8.94
C ILE A 123 15.46 -2.42 -10.13
N PRO A 124 15.00 -1.76 -11.21
CA PRO A 124 13.64 -1.23 -11.42
C PRO A 124 12.56 -2.32 -11.57
N ALA A 125 11.31 -1.93 -11.33
CA ALA A 125 10.14 -2.76 -11.61
C ALA A 125 10.10 -3.12 -13.11
N ARG A 126 9.61 -4.32 -13.43
CA ARG A 126 9.50 -4.86 -14.81
C ARG A 126 8.30 -4.26 -15.56
N LEU A 127 8.23 -2.94 -15.59
CA LEU A 127 7.21 -2.15 -16.26
C LEU A 127 7.80 -1.35 -17.42
N PRO A 128 7.00 -1.01 -18.46
CA PRO A 128 7.39 -0.03 -19.44
C PRO A 128 7.73 1.32 -18.80
N GLN A 129 8.70 2.06 -19.37
CA GLN A 129 9.15 3.34 -18.82
C GLN A 129 7.99 4.34 -18.62
N GLU A 130 7.05 4.39 -19.57
CA GLU A 130 5.86 5.24 -19.46
C GLU A 130 5.03 4.92 -18.21
N LYS A 131 4.90 3.64 -17.89
CA LYS A 131 4.16 3.17 -16.71
C LYS A 131 4.91 3.48 -15.41
N ILE A 132 6.23 3.38 -15.42
CA ILE A 132 7.07 3.80 -14.28
C ILE A 132 6.85 5.28 -14.00
N GLU A 133 6.84 6.14 -15.03
CA GLU A 133 6.61 7.59 -14.84
C GLU A 133 5.18 7.90 -14.38
N GLU A 134 4.18 7.12 -14.81
CA GLU A 134 2.81 7.24 -14.31
C GLU A 134 2.75 6.93 -12.80
N VAL A 135 3.39 5.84 -12.35
CA VAL A 135 3.46 5.48 -10.91
C VAL A 135 4.19 6.56 -10.12
N ARG A 136 5.34 7.04 -10.59
CA ARG A 136 6.11 8.12 -9.93
C ARG A 136 5.30 9.40 -9.76
N THR A 137 4.58 9.78 -10.80
CA THR A 137 3.70 10.95 -10.78
C THR A 137 2.55 10.75 -9.78
N ALA A 138 1.90 9.58 -9.81
CA ALA A 138 0.84 9.22 -8.86
C ALA A 138 1.35 9.20 -7.41
N ALA A 139 2.58 8.73 -7.17
CA ALA A 139 3.20 8.70 -5.84
C ALA A 139 3.41 10.11 -5.28
N CYS A 140 3.96 11.03 -6.07
CA CYS A 140 4.12 12.42 -5.65
C CYS A 140 2.75 13.10 -5.40
N ASN A 141 1.76 12.82 -6.24
CA ASN A 141 0.41 13.37 -6.07
C ASN A 141 -0.27 12.83 -4.80
N ALA A 142 -0.16 11.54 -4.52
CA ALA A 142 -0.67 10.93 -3.28
C ALA A 142 0.02 11.52 -2.05
N TYR A 143 1.35 11.64 -2.10
CA TYR A 143 2.16 12.23 -1.05
C TYR A 143 1.70 13.66 -0.69
N LYS A 144 1.55 14.52 -1.71
CA LYS A 144 1.08 15.90 -1.52
C LYS A 144 -0.37 15.96 -1.03
N ALA A 145 -1.26 15.14 -1.59
CA ALA A 145 -2.68 15.10 -1.22
C ALA A 145 -2.90 14.70 0.25
N LEU A 146 -2.00 13.90 0.81
CA LEU A 146 -2.03 13.44 2.19
C LEU A 146 -1.25 14.35 3.16
N GLY A 147 -0.62 15.42 2.66
CA GLY A 147 0.18 16.33 3.48
C GLY A 147 1.43 15.68 4.07
N CYS A 148 1.98 14.67 3.40
CA CYS A 148 3.23 14.03 3.82
C CYS A 148 4.42 15.00 3.72
N SER A 149 5.48 14.73 4.50
CA SER A 149 6.73 15.48 4.45
C SER A 149 7.91 14.60 4.87
N GLY A 150 9.09 14.92 4.37
CA GLY A 150 10.31 14.16 4.60
C GLY A 150 10.34 12.89 3.74
N LEU A 151 9.62 11.85 4.11
CA LEU A 151 9.64 10.57 3.40
C LEU A 151 8.29 9.84 3.43
N ALA A 152 8.04 9.06 2.39
CA ALA A 152 7.03 8.00 2.40
C ALA A 152 7.36 6.96 1.33
N ARG A 153 6.94 5.72 1.52
CA ARG A 153 6.81 4.73 0.45
C ARG A 153 5.34 4.64 0.08
N VAL A 154 5.05 4.77 -1.18
CA VAL A 154 3.70 4.70 -1.72
C VAL A 154 3.58 3.44 -2.56
N ASP A 155 2.63 2.58 -2.19
CA ASP A 155 2.46 1.26 -2.77
C ASP A 155 1.25 1.27 -3.71
N PHE A 156 1.39 0.61 -4.85
CA PHE A 156 0.42 0.59 -5.95
C PHE A 156 0.17 -0.82 -6.45
N PHE A 157 -0.98 -1.00 -7.07
CA PHE A 157 -1.23 -2.08 -8.01
C PHE A 157 -1.22 -1.54 -9.44
N VAL A 158 -0.54 -2.23 -10.35
CA VAL A 158 -0.68 -2.02 -11.79
C VAL A 158 -1.52 -3.17 -12.32
N ARG A 159 -2.80 -2.92 -12.57
CA ARG A 159 -3.79 -3.96 -12.89
C ARG A 159 -3.47 -4.63 -14.22
N HIS A 160 -3.48 -5.96 -14.26
CA HIS A 160 -3.12 -6.72 -15.47
C HIS A 160 -4.07 -6.50 -16.65
N SER A 161 -5.36 -6.35 -16.39
CA SER A 161 -6.37 -6.29 -17.47
C SER A 161 -6.30 -5.03 -18.33
N ASP A 162 -5.87 -3.89 -17.78
CA ASP A 162 -5.86 -2.59 -18.48
C ASP A 162 -4.65 -1.71 -18.20
N GLY A 163 -3.71 -2.19 -17.37
CA GLY A 163 -2.52 -1.44 -16.96
C GLY A 163 -2.82 -0.21 -16.09
N LYS A 164 -4.00 -0.14 -15.46
CA LYS A 164 -4.38 0.98 -14.61
C LYS A 164 -3.55 1.00 -13.34
N VAL A 165 -2.93 2.14 -13.06
CA VAL A 165 -2.21 2.40 -11.80
C VAL A 165 -3.22 2.75 -10.72
N MET A 166 -3.21 2.01 -9.62
CA MET A 166 -4.15 2.13 -8.51
C MET A 166 -3.38 2.22 -7.20
N LEU A 167 -3.62 3.29 -6.43
CA LEU A 167 -3.02 3.46 -5.11
C LEU A 167 -3.53 2.36 -4.17
N ASN A 168 -2.60 1.68 -3.50
CA ASN A 168 -2.89 0.76 -2.41
C ASN A 168 -2.77 1.51 -1.07
N GLU A 169 -1.55 1.79 -0.62
CA GLU A 169 -1.33 2.47 0.66
C GLU A 169 -0.07 3.36 0.67
N PRO A 170 -0.06 4.45 1.44
CA PRO A 170 1.15 5.19 1.78
C PRO A 170 1.72 4.73 3.13
N ASN A 171 3.02 4.49 3.17
CA ASN A 171 3.78 4.16 4.36
C ASN A 171 4.65 5.37 4.76
N THR A 172 4.19 6.16 5.72
CA THR A 172 4.85 7.42 6.13
C THR A 172 6.08 7.22 7.01
N ILE A 173 6.28 6.01 7.55
CA ILE A 173 7.52 5.59 8.23
C ILE A 173 7.90 4.23 7.62
N PRO A 174 8.43 4.21 6.39
CA PRO A 174 8.80 2.97 5.73
C PRO A 174 9.99 2.32 6.42
N GLY A 175 10.16 0.99 6.23
CA GLY A 175 11.37 0.30 6.66
C GLY A 175 12.63 0.97 6.10
N PHE A 176 13.66 1.09 6.94
CA PHE A 176 14.89 1.83 6.61
C PHE A 176 16.16 1.03 6.91
N THR A 177 16.09 -0.29 6.79
CA THR A 177 17.22 -1.22 6.96
C THR A 177 17.88 -1.52 5.62
N SER A 178 18.99 -2.23 5.63
CA SER A 178 19.72 -2.64 4.41
C SER A 178 18.91 -3.51 3.46
N ILE A 179 17.87 -4.20 3.96
CA ILE A 179 16.97 -5.02 3.13
C ILE A 179 15.75 -4.25 2.65
N SER A 180 15.46 -3.07 3.21
CA SER A 180 14.24 -2.30 2.93
C SER A 180 14.25 -1.69 1.53
N MET A 181 13.07 -1.70 0.89
CA MET A 181 12.88 -1.19 -0.47
C MET A 181 13.13 0.32 -0.60
N TYR A 182 12.72 1.11 0.40
CA TYR A 182 12.83 2.57 0.34
C TYR A 182 14.27 3.03 0.04
N PRO A 183 15.31 2.69 0.85
CA PRO A 183 16.67 3.10 0.54
C PRO A 183 17.24 2.44 -0.72
N LYS A 184 16.84 1.21 -1.05
CA LYS A 184 17.29 0.53 -2.27
C LYS A 184 16.80 1.23 -3.54
N MET A 185 15.54 1.67 -3.57
CA MET A 185 14.96 2.40 -4.70
C MET A 185 15.66 3.75 -4.90
N PHE A 186 15.97 4.48 -3.83
CA PHE A 186 16.73 5.73 -3.94
C PHE A 186 18.19 5.49 -4.36
N ALA A 187 18.84 4.45 -3.86
CA ALA A 187 20.19 4.08 -4.33
C ALA A 187 20.21 3.78 -5.84
N ALA A 188 19.21 3.02 -6.34
CA ALA A 188 19.03 2.76 -7.77
C ALA A 188 18.68 4.02 -8.59
N SER A 189 18.16 5.06 -7.92
CA SER A 189 17.89 6.38 -8.51
C SER A 189 19.07 7.34 -8.45
N GLY A 190 20.24 6.89 -7.99
CA GLY A 190 21.45 7.70 -7.90
C GLY A 190 21.59 8.50 -6.59
N ILE A 191 20.77 8.25 -5.58
CA ILE A 191 20.86 8.86 -4.25
C ILE A 191 21.31 7.79 -3.25
N PRO A 192 22.61 7.72 -2.92
CA PRO A 192 23.14 6.71 -2.00
C PRO A 192 22.66 6.95 -0.56
N TYR A 193 22.74 5.91 0.27
CA TYR A 193 22.19 5.90 1.62
C TYR A 193 22.63 7.10 2.49
N GLY A 194 23.91 7.46 2.47
CA GLY A 194 24.43 8.60 3.24
C GLY A 194 23.78 9.93 2.80
N GLU A 195 23.72 10.18 1.50
CA GLU A 195 23.07 11.36 0.94
C GLU A 195 21.56 11.39 1.25
N LEU A 196 20.91 10.23 1.23
CA LEU A 196 19.50 10.11 1.59
C LEU A 196 19.24 10.56 3.04
N ILE A 197 20.11 10.16 3.96
CA ILE A 197 20.05 10.59 5.38
C ILE A 197 20.27 12.11 5.49
N ASP A 198 21.30 12.66 4.82
CA ASP A 198 21.59 14.09 4.87
C ASP A 198 20.42 14.93 4.34
N ARG A 199 19.79 14.47 3.26
CA ARG A 199 18.60 15.13 2.72
C ARG A 199 17.42 15.09 3.71
N LEU A 200 17.18 13.95 4.38
CA LEU A 200 16.12 13.83 5.38
C LEU A 200 16.35 14.75 6.58
N LEU A 201 17.60 14.87 7.06
CA LEU A 201 17.95 15.81 8.11
C LEU A 201 17.73 17.26 7.66
N THR A 202 18.11 17.58 6.42
CA THR A 202 17.88 18.90 5.84
C THR A 202 16.39 19.25 5.78
N PHE A 203 15.55 18.35 5.27
CA PHE A 203 14.09 18.53 5.22
C PHE A 203 13.46 18.69 6.61
N ALA A 204 13.97 17.98 7.60
CA ALA A 204 13.52 18.14 8.98
C ALA A 204 13.90 19.54 9.53
N MET A 205 15.11 20.01 9.23
CA MET A 205 15.54 21.36 9.64
C MET A 205 14.77 22.47 8.93
N GLU A 206 14.49 22.33 7.64
CA GLU A 206 13.66 23.27 6.88
C GLU A 206 12.25 23.41 7.47
N LYS A 207 11.66 22.29 7.86
CA LYS A 207 10.29 22.26 8.38
C LYS A 207 10.19 22.69 9.85
N TRP A 208 11.14 22.33 10.69
CA TRP A 208 11.10 22.49 12.14
C TRP A 208 12.21 23.33 12.74
N GLY A 209 13.28 23.61 11.99
CA GLY A 209 14.38 24.48 12.37
C GLY A 209 13.91 25.94 12.33
N LYS A 210 13.62 26.49 13.49
CA LYS A 210 13.40 27.93 13.70
C LYS A 210 14.65 28.56 14.26
#